data_6e80afee5e56d0d15261881b2d47be0c
#
_entry.id   6e80afee5e56d0d15261881b2d47be0c
#
_cell.length_a   1.000
_cell.length_b   1.000
_cell.length_c   1.000
_cell.angle_alpha   90.00
_cell.angle_beta   90.00
_cell.angle_gamma   90.00
#
_symmetry.space_group_name_H-M   'P 1'
#
loop_
_entity.id
_entity.type
_entity.pdbx_description
1 polymer ?
#
loop_
_entity_poly.entity_id
_entity_poly.type
_entity_poly.pdbx_seq_one_letter_code
_entity_poly.pdbx_strand_id
1 'polypeptide(L)'
;MHTAITGISSMATRRVLAELAQAWQARGGAALALESVGGVDAARRVQAGAAFDAVFLASDAIDQLIASGHAVAGSKVDLVLSRTAVAVLAGTEPPDIGTEAALRDAVLAAPSIGYSTGPSGVALQKLFQAWGVAEQLQPRLVQARPGVPV
;
A
#
# COMPACT_ATOMS: atom_id res chain seq x y z
N MET A 1 -21.85 3.06 27.62
CA MET A 1 -21.21 3.82 26.54
C MET A 1 -20.32 2.84 25.80
N HIS A 2 -20.65 2.47 24.54
CA HIS A 2 -19.73 1.66 23.76
C HIS A 2 -18.56 2.55 23.34
N THR A 3 -17.36 2.19 23.81
CA THR A 3 -16.11 2.83 23.36
C THR A 3 -15.96 2.54 21.87
N ALA A 4 -15.64 3.55 21.06
CA ALA A 4 -15.38 3.35 19.64
C ALA A 4 -14.15 2.44 19.47
N ILE A 5 -14.21 1.51 18.54
CA ILE A 5 -13.07 0.69 18.13
C ILE A 5 -12.10 1.59 17.36
N THR A 6 -10.87 1.67 17.81
CA THR A 6 -9.82 2.50 17.18
C THR A 6 -9.01 1.68 16.18
N GLY A 7 -8.65 2.28 15.06
CA GLY A 7 -7.83 1.61 14.07
C GLY A 7 -6.89 2.55 13.32
N ILE A 8 -5.73 2.02 12.91
CA ILE A 8 -4.78 2.72 12.05
C ILE A 8 -4.59 1.95 10.75
N SER A 9 -4.56 2.66 9.63
CA SER A 9 -4.40 2.08 8.30
C SER A 9 -3.36 2.78 7.44
N SER A 10 -2.91 2.07 6.42
CA SER A 10 -2.21 2.72 5.31
C SER A 10 -3.17 3.55 4.46
N MET A 11 -2.63 4.55 3.74
CA MET A 11 -3.42 5.36 2.79
C MET A 11 -4.05 4.52 1.67
N ALA A 12 -3.45 3.39 1.32
CA ALA A 12 -3.92 2.52 0.23
C ALA A 12 -5.34 1.98 0.47
N THR A 13 -5.71 1.71 1.73
CA THR A 13 -7.01 1.15 2.11
C THR A 13 -8.00 2.18 2.64
N ARG A 14 -7.61 3.45 2.74
CA ARG A 14 -8.42 4.53 3.37
C ARG A 14 -9.85 4.57 2.87
N ARG A 15 -10.07 4.56 1.55
CA ARG A 15 -11.41 4.69 0.96
C ARG A 15 -12.27 3.47 1.24
N VAL A 16 -11.75 2.29 0.95
CA VAL A 16 -12.50 1.04 1.17
C VAL A 16 -12.82 0.83 2.66
N LEU A 17 -11.91 1.17 3.55
CA LEU A 17 -12.16 1.08 5.00
C LEU A 17 -13.22 2.09 5.46
N ALA A 18 -13.24 3.30 4.91
CA ALA A 18 -14.28 4.28 5.22
C ALA A 18 -15.68 3.79 4.79
N GLU A 19 -15.79 3.22 3.57
CA GLU A 19 -17.04 2.65 3.07
C GLU A 19 -17.50 1.44 3.91
N LEU A 20 -16.57 0.55 4.27
CA LEU A 20 -16.85 -0.60 5.13
C LEU A 20 -17.29 -0.17 6.54
N ALA A 21 -16.64 0.85 7.11
CA ALA A 21 -17.01 1.41 8.40
C ALA A 21 -18.43 1.99 8.40
N GLN A 22 -18.79 2.73 7.35
CA GLN A 22 -20.15 3.25 7.18
C GLN A 22 -21.17 2.13 7.06
N ALA A 23 -20.89 1.12 6.23
CA ALA A 23 -21.78 -0.03 6.08
C ALA A 23 -21.94 -0.84 7.37
N TRP A 24 -20.87 -1.00 8.14
CA TRP A 24 -20.90 -1.63 9.46
C TRP A 24 -21.78 -0.88 10.45
N GLN A 25 -21.61 0.44 10.55
CA GLN A 25 -22.40 1.29 11.45
C GLN A 25 -23.88 1.33 11.05
N ALA A 26 -24.19 1.38 9.74
CA ALA A 26 -25.57 1.32 9.24
C ALA A 26 -26.29 0.02 9.61
N ARG A 27 -25.54 -1.06 9.89
CA ARG A 27 -26.06 -2.36 10.33
C ARG A 27 -26.10 -2.50 11.86
N GLY A 28 -25.92 -1.41 12.59
CA GLY A 28 -25.92 -1.40 14.06
C GLY A 28 -24.60 -1.82 14.70
N GLY A 29 -23.51 -1.87 13.93
CA GLY A 29 -22.17 -2.16 14.45
C GLY A 29 -21.63 -1.01 15.32
N ALA A 30 -20.64 -1.32 16.16
CA ALA A 30 -19.96 -0.36 17.01
C ALA A 30 -19.31 0.78 16.18
N ALA A 31 -19.19 1.96 16.79
CA ALA A 31 -18.48 3.08 16.16
C ALA A 31 -17.02 2.72 15.89
N LEU A 32 -16.52 3.07 14.71
CA LEU A 32 -15.12 2.86 14.28
C LEU A 32 -14.44 4.23 14.14
N ALA A 33 -13.33 4.42 14.82
CA ALA A 33 -12.46 5.60 14.70
C ALA A 33 -11.19 5.19 13.95
N LEU A 34 -11.19 5.36 12.62
CA LEU A 34 -10.10 4.94 11.76
C LEU A 34 -9.22 6.13 11.35
N GLU A 35 -7.93 6.02 11.58
CA GLU A 35 -6.91 6.94 11.12
C GLU A 35 -6.13 6.33 9.95
N SER A 36 -5.83 7.12 8.91
CA SER A 36 -5.04 6.65 7.76
C SER A 36 -3.82 7.55 7.57
N VAL A 37 -2.64 6.92 7.56
CA VAL A 37 -1.33 7.58 7.37
C VAL A 37 -0.47 6.79 6.37
N GLY A 38 0.77 7.18 6.14
CA GLY A 38 1.70 6.36 5.36
C GLY A 38 1.89 4.98 5.99
N GLY A 39 1.92 3.89 5.19
CA GLY A 39 2.02 2.53 5.74
C GLY A 39 3.24 2.31 6.64
N VAL A 40 4.39 2.92 6.31
CA VAL A 40 5.60 2.89 7.13
C VAL A 40 5.39 3.65 8.45
N ASP A 41 4.72 4.79 8.42
CA ASP A 41 4.42 5.58 9.62
C ASP A 41 3.43 4.84 10.53
N ALA A 42 2.40 4.22 9.97
CA ALA A 42 1.47 3.41 10.74
C ALA A 42 2.18 2.28 11.47
N ALA A 43 3.02 1.51 10.77
CA ALA A 43 3.79 0.43 11.37
C ALA A 43 4.71 0.94 12.49
N ARG A 44 5.42 2.05 12.24
CA ARG A 44 6.32 2.67 13.23
C ARG A 44 5.59 3.11 14.49
N ARG A 45 4.40 3.72 14.34
CA ARG A 45 3.59 4.17 15.49
C ARG A 45 3.14 3.00 16.35
N VAL A 46 2.70 1.90 15.74
CA VAL A 46 2.34 0.68 16.47
C VAL A 46 3.56 0.09 17.17
N GLN A 47 4.71 0.00 16.51
CA GLN A 47 5.97 -0.44 17.11
C GLN A 47 6.44 0.45 18.27
N ALA A 48 6.14 1.74 18.21
CA ALA A 48 6.42 2.70 19.29
C ALA A 48 5.42 2.62 20.46
N GLY A 49 4.46 1.69 20.42
CA GLY A 49 3.50 1.45 21.50
C GLY A 49 2.21 2.27 21.40
N ALA A 50 1.91 2.89 20.25
CA ALA A 50 0.61 3.52 20.06
C ALA A 50 -0.49 2.44 20.10
N ALA A 51 -1.47 2.61 20.99
CA ALA A 51 -2.55 1.66 21.21
C ALA A 51 -3.65 1.83 20.16
N PHE A 52 -3.89 0.77 19.40
CA PHE A 52 -5.02 0.63 18.47
C PHE A 52 -5.64 -0.74 18.65
N ASP A 53 -6.98 -0.84 18.51
CA ASP A 53 -7.68 -2.11 18.56
C ASP A 53 -7.50 -2.91 17.26
N ALA A 54 -7.28 -2.22 16.13
CA ALA A 54 -7.05 -2.84 14.82
C ALA A 54 -6.01 -2.09 13.99
N VAL A 55 -5.22 -2.85 13.22
CA VAL A 55 -4.16 -2.32 12.34
C VAL A 55 -4.36 -2.87 10.93
N PHE A 56 -4.40 -1.99 9.92
CA PHE A 56 -4.65 -2.33 8.51
C PHE A 56 -3.46 -1.93 7.65
N LEU A 57 -2.59 -2.87 7.37
CA LEU A 57 -1.33 -2.66 6.63
C LEU A 57 -1.12 -3.75 5.58
N ALA A 58 -0.04 -3.62 4.82
CA ALA A 58 0.41 -4.68 3.93
C ALA A 58 0.70 -5.97 4.73
N SER A 59 0.46 -7.11 4.11
CA SER A 59 0.53 -8.42 4.76
C SER A 59 1.87 -8.67 5.46
N ASP A 60 2.99 -8.33 4.79
CA ASP A 60 4.34 -8.44 5.32
C ASP A 60 4.60 -7.51 6.53
N ALA A 61 4.03 -6.31 6.54
CA ALA A 61 4.13 -5.40 7.68
C ALA A 61 3.36 -5.94 8.90
N ILE A 62 2.19 -6.54 8.70
CA ILE A 62 1.45 -7.21 9.77
C ILE A 62 2.25 -8.39 10.33
N ASP A 63 2.88 -9.20 9.46
CA ASP A 63 3.72 -10.32 9.91
C ASP A 63 4.89 -9.85 10.78
N GLN A 64 5.52 -8.72 10.43
CA GLN A 64 6.57 -8.11 11.24
C GLN A 64 6.06 -7.61 12.60
N LEU A 65 4.86 -7.00 12.66
CA LEU A 65 4.24 -6.57 13.91
C LEU A 65 3.92 -7.77 14.83
N ILE A 66 3.43 -8.87 14.25
CA ILE A 66 3.21 -10.12 15.00
C ILE A 66 4.53 -10.69 15.52
N ALA A 67 5.54 -10.80 14.67
CA ALA A 67 6.84 -11.33 15.04
C ALA A 67 7.54 -10.51 16.13
N SER A 68 7.30 -9.21 16.17
CA SER A 68 7.83 -8.29 17.20
C SER A 68 6.91 -8.12 18.43
N GLY A 69 5.80 -8.86 18.50
CA GLY A 69 4.88 -8.82 19.65
C GLY A 69 3.99 -7.59 19.74
N HIS A 70 3.87 -6.81 18.66
CA HIS A 70 3.02 -5.60 18.58
C HIS A 70 1.63 -5.87 17.98
N ALA A 71 1.38 -7.08 17.50
CA ALA A 71 0.06 -7.55 17.10
C ALA A 71 -0.15 -8.98 17.59
N VAL A 72 -1.41 -9.35 17.81
CA VAL A 72 -1.77 -10.66 18.39
C VAL A 72 -1.53 -11.76 17.35
N ALA A 73 -0.78 -12.79 17.71
CA ALA A 73 -0.57 -13.96 16.86
C ALA A 73 -1.91 -14.64 16.52
N GLY A 74 -2.09 -15.00 15.25
CA GLY A 74 -3.31 -15.64 14.77
C GLY A 74 -4.49 -14.68 14.51
N SER A 75 -4.35 -13.37 14.76
CA SER A 75 -5.40 -12.38 14.49
C SER A 75 -5.39 -11.81 13.08
N LYS A 76 -4.37 -12.13 12.27
CA LYS A 76 -4.24 -11.63 10.90
C LYS A 76 -5.34 -12.17 9.99
N VAL A 77 -6.00 -11.26 9.27
CA VAL A 77 -7.01 -11.56 8.25
C VAL A 77 -6.75 -10.75 7.01
N ASP A 78 -6.72 -11.40 5.85
CA ASP A 78 -6.59 -10.73 4.57
C ASP A 78 -7.94 -10.09 4.18
N LEU A 79 -7.95 -8.75 4.03
CA LEU A 79 -9.16 -8.00 3.71
C LEU A 79 -9.31 -7.71 2.22
N VAL A 80 -8.22 -7.33 1.57
CA VAL A 80 -8.22 -6.87 0.17
C VAL A 80 -6.94 -7.30 -0.53
N LEU A 81 -7.05 -7.55 -1.82
CA LEU A 81 -5.90 -7.69 -2.71
C LEU A 81 -5.69 -6.36 -3.44
N SER A 82 -4.58 -5.68 -3.14
CA SER A 82 -4.17 -4.46 -3.83
C SER A 82 -3.15 -4.78 -4.91
N ARG A 83 -3.53 -4.59 -6.17
CA ARG A 83 -2.64 -4.78 -7.32
C ARG A 83 -1.93 -3.47 -7.65
N THR A 84 -0.67 -3.56 -8.10
CA THR A 84 0.00 -2.42 -8.72
C THR A 84 -0.54 -2.23 -10.13
N ALA A 85 -0.92 -1.01 -10.47
CA ALA A 85 -1.40 -0.64 -11.79
C ALA A 85 -0.37 0.25 -12.49
N VAL A 86 -0.36 0.20 -13.82
CA VAL A 86 0.37 1.14 -14.67
C VAL A 86 -0.62 2.18 -15.17
N ALA A 87 -0.26 3.45 -15.02
CA ALA A 87 -1.03 4.58 -15.56
C ALA A 87 -0.16 5.36 -16.55
N VAL A 88 -0.79 5.88 -17.60
CA VAL A 88 -0.19 6.79 -18.58
C VAL A 88 -1.01 8.08 -18.65
N LEU A 89 -0.45 9.13 -19.24
CA LEU A 89 -1.15 10.39 -19.42
C LEU A 89 -2.44 10.18 -20.24
N ALA A 90 -3.48 10.91 -19.89
CA ALA A 90 -4.75 10.87 -20.64
C ALA A 90 -4.50 11.25 -22.10
N GLY A 91 -5.08 10.45 -23.01
CA GLY A 91 -4.88 10.61 -24.45
C GLY A 91 -3.64 9.93 -25.03
N THR A 92 -2.79 9.34 -24.19
CA THR A 92 -1.69 8.47 -24.64
C THR A 92 -2.21 7.04 -24.82
N GLU A 93 -1.78 6.37 -25.88
CA GLU A 93 -2.10 4.95 -26.09
C GLU A 93 -1.49 4.11 -24.95
N PRO A 94 -2.29 3.30 -24.24
CA PRO A 94 -1.75 2.44 -23.18
C PRO A 94 -0.77 1.41 -23.76
N PRO A 95 0.39 1.22 -23.13
CA PRO A 95 1.32 0.18 -23.56
C PRO A 95 0.73 -1.21 -23.32
N ASP A 96 1.13 -2.18 -24.13
CA ASP A 96 0.86 -3.58 -23.82
C ASP A 96 1.64 -4.00 -22.57
N ILE A 97 0.93 -4.51 -21.58
CA ILE A 97 1.48 -5.04 -20.32
C ILE A 97 0.89 -6.43 -20.00
N GLY A 98 0.37 -7.10 -21.00
CA GLY A 98 -0.31 -8.40 -20.85
C GLY A 98 0.64 -9.54 -20.49
N THR A 99 1.93 -9.38 -20.73
CA THR A 99 2.98 -10.33 -20.34
C THR A 99 4.12 -9.61 -19.61
N GLU A 100 4.93 -10.36 -18.88
CA GLU A 100 6.12 -9.81 -18.21
C GLU A 100 7.11 -9.20 -19.22
N ALA A 101 7.29 -9.84 -20.38
CA ALA A 101 8.14 -9.32 -21.44
C ALA A 101 7.62 -8.00 -22.01
N ALA A 102 6.32 -7.90 -22.31
CA ALA A 102 5.70 -6.69 -22.80
C ALA A 102 5.77 -5.56 -21.76
N LEU A 103 5.54 -5.85 -20.47
CA LEU A 103 5.73 -4.89 -19.40
C LEU A 103 7.16 -4.39 -19.31
N ARG A 104 8.16 -5.30 -19.42
CA ARG A 104 9.57 -4.93 -19.42
C ARG A 104 9.92 -4.01 -20.59
N ASP A 105 9.45 -4.34 -21.79
CA ASP A 105 9.67 -3.52 -22.99
C ASP A 105 9.03 -2.13 -22.85
N ALA A 106 7.80 -2.05 -22.35
CA ALA A 106 7.13 -0.79 -22.06
C ALA A 106 7.91 0.07 -21.06
N VAL A 107 8.42 -0.53 -19.97
CA VAL A 107 9.24 0.13 -18.96
C VAL A 107 10.55 0.64 -19.57
N LEU A 108 11.22 -0.16 -20.42
CA LEU A 108 12.45 0.22 -21.08
C LEU A 108 12.27 1.33 -22.12
N ALA A 109 11.08 1.40 -22.74
CA ALA A 109 10.74 2.46 -23.70
C ALA A 109 10.30 3.76 -23.03
N ALA A 110 9.83 3.73 -21.79
CA ALA A 110 9.28 4.90 -21.09
C ALA A 110 10.33 6.00 -20.90
N PRO A 111 10.03 7.27 -21.21
CA PRO A 111 10.95 8.40 -21.00
C PRO A 111 11.13 8.72 -19.52
N SER A 112 10.11 8.46 -18.69
CA SER A 112 10.15 8.59 -17.23
C SER A 112 9.21 7.59 -16.57
N ILE A 113 9.53 7.17 -15.34
CA ILE A 113 8.76 6.19 -14.58
C ILE A 113 8.51 6.76 -13.19
N GLY A 114 7.26 7.14 -12.93
CA GLY A 114 6.81 7.57 -11.60
C GLY A 114 6.53 6.37 -10.71
N TYR A 115 6.93 6.43 -9.43
CA TYR A 115 6.62 5.39 -8.45
C TYR A 115 6.51 5.95 -7.03
N SER A 116 5.78 5.24 -6.16
CA SER A 116 5.53 5.63 -4.78
C SER A 116 6.67 5.21 -3.84
N THR A 117 6.72 5.81 -2.66
CA THR A 117 7.58 5.37 -1.54
C THR A 117 7.01 4.15 -0.79
N GLY A 118 5.78 3.73 -1.13
CA GLY A 118 5.09 2.64 -0.47
C GLY A 118 5.46 1.24 -0.99
N PRO A 119 4.74 0.20 -0.55
CA PRO A 119 5.03 -1.20 -0.92
C PRO A 119 5.07 -1.46 -2.44
N SER A 120 4.22 -0.77 -3.22
CA SER A 120 4.23 -0.87 -4.69
C SER A 120 5.55 -0.39 -5.30
N GLY A 121 6.11 0.71 -4.79
CA GLY A 121 7.41 1.21 -5.27
C GLY A 121 8.56 0.29 -4.89
N VAL A 122 8.52 -0.29 -3.69
CA VAL A 122 9.51 -1.31 -3.26
C VAL A 122 9.43 -2.55 -4.15
N ALA A 123 8.22 -3.03 -4.45
CA ALA A 123 8.01 -4.17 -5.34
C ALA A 123 8.53 -3.89 -6.76
N LEU A 124 8.29 -2.67 -7.27
CA LEU A 124 8.77 -2.25 -8.58
C LEU A 124 10.29 -2.23 -8.66
N GLN A 125 10.97 -1.69 -7.65
CA GLN A 125 12.43 -1.67 -7.60
C GLN A 125 13.03 -3.08 -7.55
N LYS A 126 12.43 -4.00 -6.78
CA LYS A 126 12.82 -5.41 -6.76
C LYS A 126 12.65 -6.07 -8.13
N LEU A 127 11.57 -5.76 -8.84
CA LEU A 127 11.31 -6.25 -10.18
C LEU A 127 12.38 -5.76 -11.17
N PHE A 128 12.77 -4.49 -11.13
CA PHE A 128 13.83 -3.94 -11.98
C PHE A 128 15.19 -4.58 -11.68
N GLN A 129 15.48 -4.88 -10.43
CA GLN A 129 16.67 -5.64 -10.05
C GLN A 129 16.64 -7.07 -10.59
N ALA A 130 15.50 -7.76 -10.46
CA ALA A 130 15.34 -9.13 -10.99
C ALA A 130 15.49 -9.18 -12.51
N TRP A 131 15.06 -8.16 -13.22
CA TRP A 131 15.25 -8.00 -14.67
C TRP A 131 16.67 -7.58 -15.09
N GLY A 132 17.51 -7.17 -14.14
CA GLY A 132 18.85 -6.66 -14.42
C GLY A 132 18.88 -5.30 -15.11
N VAL A 133 17.82 -4.51 -15.00
CA VAL A 133 17.68 -3.20 -15.69
C VAL A 133 17.68 -2.01 -14.73
N ALA A 134 17.83 -2.22 -13.44
CA ALA A 134 17.71 -1.18 -12.41
C ALA A 134 18.65 0.01 -12.65
N GLU A 135 19.94 -0.23 -12.98
CA GLU A 135 20.91 0.82 -13.25
C GLU A 135 20.57 1.61 -14.52
N GLN A 136 20.13 0.92 -15.58
CA GLN A 136 19.71 1.53 -16.83
C GLN A 136 18.53 2.48 -16.65
N LEU A 137 17.60 2.14 -15.74
CA LEU A 137 16.39 2.91 -15.46
C LEU A 137 16.62 4.09 -14.51
N GLN A 138 17.66 4.07 -13.68
CA GLN A 138 17.94 5.05 -12.63
C GLN A 138 17.75 6.53 -13.08
N PRO A 139 18.27 6.97 -14.24
CA PRO A 139 18.12 8.36 -14.67
C PRO A 139 16.67 8.77 -15.02
N ARG A 140 15.78 7.80 -15.20
CA ARG A 140 14.38 7.99 -15.60
C ARG A 140 13.39 7.75 -14.46
N LEU A 141 13.88 7.32 -13.29
CA LEU A 141 13.04 7.05 -12.13
C LEU A 141 12.69 8.34 -11.40
N VAL A 142 11.40 8.56 -11.18
CA VAL A 142 10.85 9.70 -10.44
C VAL A 142 10.07 9.19 -9.24
N GLN A 143 10.66 9.31 -8.05
CA GLN A 143 9.99 8.90 -6.83
C GLN A 143 9.07 10.02 -6.33
N ALA A 144 7.80 9.71 -6.12
CA ALA A 144 6.86 10.62 -5.48
C ALA A 144 7.29 10.92 -4.04
N ARG A 145 6.97 12.12 -3.56
CA ARG A 145 7.20 12.46 -2.15
C ARG A 145 6.36 11.58 -1.22
N PRO A 146 6.82 11.28 -0.01
CA PRO A 146 6.02 10.52 0.96
C PRO A 146 4.63 11.15 1.15
N GLY A 147 3.59 10.30 1.05
CA GLY A 147 2.19 10.74 1.19
C GLY A 147 1.58 11.41 -0.05
N VAL A 148 2.34 11.57 -1.13
CA VAL A 148 1.85 12.11 -2.41
C VAL A 148 1.52 10.93 -3.35
N PRO A 149 0.33 10.90 -3.98
CA PRO A 149 0.02 9.93 -5.04
C PRO A 149 0.96 10.11 -6.24
N VAL A 150 1.25 9.02 -6.92
CA VAL A 150 1.99 9.02 -8.20
C VAL A 150 1.06 9.44 -9.32
#